data_fd4c08ff5b3c2579267a6461bdbbe6b3
#
_entry.id   fd4c08ff5b3c2579267a6461bdbbe6b3
#
_cell.length_a   1.000
_cell.length_b   1.000
_cell.length_c   1.000
_cell.angle_alpha   90.00
_cell.angle_beta   90.00
_cell.angle_gamma   90.00
#
_symmetry.space_group_name_H-M   'P 1'
#
loop_
_entity.id
_entity.type
_entity.pdbx_description
1 polymer ?
#
loop_
_entity_poly.entity_id
_entity_poly.type
_entity_poly.pdbx_seq_one_letter_code
_entity_poly.pdbx_strand_id
1 'polypeptide(L)'
;MTGIIIKRYRPEEFPRHLDFLERMTVTKGTVEDWHALKSLHYKTDGKPFAPTYYRCELDDRLVGVVVMAYPKLLLAPRHRMFPKLKPTTNTTVANQYWGRYVNNNFAVISRSVVDTQYRGVGVSYRMINLV
;
A
#
# COMPACT_ATOMS: atom_id res chain seq x y z
N MET A 1 15.52 32.36 22.22
CA MET A 1 14.71 31.17 21.81
C MET A 1 14.12 31.44 20.46
N THR A 2 14.56 30.73 19.47
CA THR A 2 13.88 30.72 18.17
C THR A 2 12.69 29.79 18.27
N GLY A 3 11.49 30.37 18.41
CA GLY A 3 10.26 29.60 18.38
C GLY A 3 10.06 28.97 17.01
N ILE A 4 9.79 27.66 16.97
CA ILE A 4 9.37 26.97 15.75
C ILE A 4 7.96 27.46 15.44
N ILE A 5 7.83 28.27 14.39
CA ILE A 5 6.52 28.67 13.88
C ILE A 5 5.98 27.52 13.05
N ILE A 6 5.09 26.73 13.62
CA ILE A 6 4.33 25.74 12.86
C ILE A 6 3.20 26.48 12.15
N LYS A 7 3.42 26.83 10.89
CA LYS A 7 2.38 27.38 10.05
C LYS A 7 1.43 26.25 9.65
N ARG A 8 0.22 26.24 10.18
CA ARG A 8 -0.84 25.33 9.74
C ARG A 8 -1.50 25.95 8.52
N TYR A 9 -1.36 25.25 7.39
CA TYR A 9 -2.07 25.62 6.18
C TYR A 9 -3.46 24.96 6.19
N ARG A 10 -4.45 25.64 5.66
CA ARG A 10 -5.75 25.03 5.40
C ARG A 10 -5.64 24.13 4.16
N PRO A 11 -6.40 23.02 4.09
CA PRO A 11 -6.34 22.12 2.93
C PRO A 11 -6.57 22.85 1.59
N GLU A 12 -7.39 23.90 1.58
CA GLU A 12 -7.69 24.70 0.40
C GLU A 12 -6.54 25.62 -0.06
N GLU A 13 -5.56 25.85 0.80
CA GLU A 13 -4.38 26.67 0.50
C GLU A 13 -3.27 25.90 -0.20
N PHE A 14 -3.38 24.55 -0.24
CA PHE A 14 -2.45 23.71 -0.96
C PHE A 14 -2.93 23.51 -2.40
N PRO A 15 -2.03 23.52 -3.37
CA PRO A 15 -2.35 23.00 -4.68
C PRO A 15 -2.80 21.55 -4.49
N ARG A 16 -4.02 21.22 -4.90
CA ARG A 16 -4.64 19.90 -4.66
C ARG A 16 -3.89 18.75 -5.31
N HIS A 17 -3.09 19.05 -6.32
CA HIS A 17 -2.09 18.14 -6.90
C HIS A 17 -1.05 18.93 -7.70
N LEU A 18 0.09 18.32 -7.87
CA LEU A 18 1.13 18.83 -8.74
C LEU A 18 0.96 18.20 -10.12
N ASP A 19 1.11 18.96 -11.17
CA ASP A 19 0.85 18.53 -12.56
C ASP A 19 1.58 17.24 -12.94
N PHE A 20 2.81 17.05 -12.45
CA PHE A 20 3.58 15.85 -12.74
C PHE A 20 2.94 14.58 -12.14
N LEU A 21 2.15 14.69 -11.07
CA LEU A 21 1.44 13.54 -10.48
C LEU A 21 0.37 12.98 -11.42
N GLU A 22 -0.14 13.79 -12.35
CA GLU A 22 -1.11 13.32 -13.35
C GLU A 22 -0.46 12.41 -14.41
N ARG A 23 0.84 12.58 -14.65
CA ARG A 23 1.60 11.72 -15.56
C ARG A 23 2.04 10.41 -14.95
N MET A 24 1.82 10.23 -13.65
CA MET A 24 2.14 8.97 -12.98
C MET A 24 1.23 7.85 -13.48
N THR A 25 1.84 6.72 -13.77
CA THR A 25 1.15 5.47 -14.10
C THR A 25 1.47 4.40 -13.08
N VAL A 26 0.48 3.57 -12.77
CA VAL A 26 0.66 2.39 -11.93
C VAL A 26 0.24 1.17 -12.72
N THR A 27 1.15 0.24 -12.88
CA THR A 27 0.93 -1.01 -13.62
C THR A 27 1.41 -2.20 -12.81
N LYS A 28 1.02 -3.39 -13.23
CA LYS A 28 1.51 -4.61 -12.60
C LYS A 28 3.02 -4.71 -12.79
N GLY A 29 3.73 -4.85 -11.70
CA GLY A 29 5.17 -4.95 -11.64
C GLY A 29 5.65 -6.35 -11.32
N THR A 30 6.95 -6.45 -11.04
CA THR A 30 7.64 -7.69 -10.72
C THR A 30 8.40 -7.59 -9.40
N VAL A 31 8.94 -8.71 -8.96
CA VAL A 31 9.80 -8.73 -7.77
C VAL A 31 11.08 -7.94 -7.96
N GLU A 32 11.56 -7.81 -9.19
CA GLU A 32 12.73 -7.00 -9.54
C GLU A 32 12.49 -5.51 -9.30
N ASP A 33 11.29 -5.02 -9.59
CA ASP A 33 10.89 -3.64 -9.28
C ASP A 33 10.98 -3.39 -7.76
N TRP A 34 10.52 -4.35 -6.97
CA TRP A 34 10.67 -4.28 -5.51
C TRP A 34 12.14 -4.29 -5.09
N HIS A 35 12.96 -5.17 -5.69
CA HIS A 35 14.38 -5.26 -5.38
C HIS A 35 15.13 -3.97 -5.70
N ALA A 36 14.71 -3.23 -6.72
CA ALA A 36 15.32 -1.96 -7.09
C ALA A 36 15.17 -0.88 -6.00
N LEU A 37 14.06 -0.91 -5.25
CA LEU A 37 13.74 0.12 -4.25
C LEU A 37 13.70 -0.40 -2.80
N LYS A 38 13.82 -1.70 -2.57
CA LYS A 38 13.66 -2.30 -1.23
C LYS A 38 14.59 -1.73 -0.16
N SER A 39 15.80 -1.31 -0.55
CA SER A 39 16.77 -0.71 0.37
C SER A 39 16.29 0.61 0.98
N LEU A 40 15.35 1.27 0.34
CA LEU A 40 14.73 2.51 0.80
C LEU A 40 13.56 2.28 1.76
N HIS A 41 13.14 1.03 1.93
CA HIS A 41 12.09 0.66 2.87
C HIS A 41 12.69 0.40 4.25
N TYR A 42 12.08 0.96 5.29
CA TYR A 42 12.56 0.86 6.67
C TYR A 42 12.50 -0.58 7.23
N LYS A 43 11.68 -1.45 6.63
CA LYS A 43 11.44 -2.81 7.08
C LYS A 43 11.69 -3.77 5.93
N THR A 44 12.85 -4.41 5.94
CA THR A 44 13.28 -5.33 4.87
C THR A 44 12.97 -6.80 5.18
N ASP A 45 12.67 -7.12 6.44
CA ASP A 45 12.50 -8.49 6.90
C ASP A 45 11.13 -9.07 6.58
N GLY A 46 11.12 -10.36 6.32
CA GLY A 46 9.93 -11.15 6.03
C GLY A 46 9.39 -10.96 4.60
N LYS A 47 8.86 -12.04 4.07
CA LYS A 47 8.16 -12.02 2.77
C LYS A 47 6.65 -11.90 3.02
N PRO A 48 5.95 -11.02 2.32
CA PRO A 48 4.49 -11.03 2.30
C PRO A 48 3.99 -12.35 1.73
N PHE A 49 2.81 -12.78 2.17
CA PHE A 49 2.20 -14.00 1.63
C PHE A 49 1.56 -13.72 0.28
N ALA A 50 1.94 -14.50 -0.74
CA ALA A 50 1.47 -14.37 -2.12
C ALA A 50 1.47 -12.91 -2.61
N PRO A 51 2.65 -12.26 -2.69
CA PRO A 51 2.73 -10.85 -3.03
C PRO A 51 2.38 -10.60 -4.49
N THR A 52 1.66 -9.51 -4.73
CA THR A 52 1.50 -8.91 -6.05
C THR A 52 2.19 -7.55 -6.02
N TYR A 53 3.01 -7.29 -7.02
CA TYR A 53 3.78 -6.06 -7.13
C TYR A 53 3.11 -5.12 -8.11
N TYR A 54 3.09 -3.85 -7.77
CA TYR A 54 2.67 -2.76 -8.64
C TYR A 54 3.79 -1.75 -8.74
N ARG A 55 4.20 -1.45 -9.96
CA ARG A 55 5.21 -0.45 -10.25
C ARG A 55 4.56 0.90 -10.54
N CYS A 56 5.11 1.93 -9.97
CA CYS A 56 4.72 3.30 -10.26
C CYS A 56 5.82 3.97 -11.07
N GLU A 57 5.44 4.52 -12.21
CA GLU A 57 6.37 5.20 -13.11
C GLU A 57 5.95 6.65 -13.30
N LEU A 58 6.94 7.49 -13.49
CA LEU A 58 6.82 8.87 -13.91
C LEU A 58 7.82 9.10 -15.05
N ASP A 59 7.31 9.43 -16.23
CA ASP A 59 8.12 9.66 -17.42
C ASP A 59 9.12 8.50 -17.67
N ASP A 60 8.61 7.27 -17.70
CA ASP A 60 9.35 6.00 -17.89
C ASP A 60 10.38 5.65 -16.80
N ARG A 61 10.39 6.39 -15.71
CA ARG A 61 11.26 6.13 -14.56
C ARG A 61 10.47 5.49 -13.42
N LEU A 62 11.00 4.41 -12.87
CA LEU A 62 10.45 3.78 -11.66
C LEU A 62 10.62 4.72 -10.47
N VAL A 63 9.51 5.21 -9.92
CA VAL A 63 9.49 6.14 -8.79
C VAL A 63 8.92 5.54 -7.51
N GLY A 64 8.25 4.40 -7.62
CA GLY A 64 7.70 3.72 -6.46
C GLY A 64 7.23 2.31 -6.76
N VAL A 65 7.05 1.54 -5.70
CA VAL A 65 6.50 0.18 -5.74
C VAL A 65 5.52 -0.01 -4.60
N VAL A 66 4.37 -0.60 -4.90
CA VAL A 66 3.42 -1.09 -3.91
C VAL A 66 3.41 -2.60 -3.93
N VAL A 67 3.49 -3.20 -2.76
CA VAL A 67 3.38 -4.65 -2.59
C VAL A 67 2.06 -4.95 -1.90
N MET A 68 1.17 -5.58 -2.63
CA MET A 68 -0.07 -6.12 -2.11
C MET A 68 0.12 -7.56 -1.66
N ALA A 69 -0.60 -7.97 -0.65
CA ALA A 69 -0.55 -9.34 -0.13
C ALA A 69 -1.94 -9.83 0.26
N TYR A 70 -2.08 -11.12 0.44
CA TYR A 70 -3.27 -11.66 1.06
C TYR A 70 -3.35 -11.22 2.52
N PRO A 71 -4.56 -10.90 3.01
CA PRO A 71 -4.76 -10.50 4.39
C PRO A 71 -4.55 -11.67 5.35
N LYS A 72 -4.19 -11.36 6.58
CA LYS A 72 -4.21 -12.36 7.65
C LYS A 72 -5.65 -12.87 7.83
N LEU A 73 -5.83 -14.18 7.89
CA LEU A 73 -7.14 -14.78 8.06
C LEU A 73 -7.75 -14.42 9.43
N LEU A 74 -6.97 -14.56 10.50
CA LEU A 74 -7.41 -14.17 11.84
C LEU A 74 -6.94 -12.75 12.14
N LEU A 75 -7.84 -11.79 12.07
CA LEU A 75 -7.56 -10.39 12.32
C LEU A 75 -8.68 -9.76 13.16
N ALA A 76 -8.43 -9.57 14.44
CA ALA A 76 -9.41 -9.07 15.40
C ALA A 76 -10.05 -7.71 15.02
N PRO A 77 -9.32 -6.70 14.51
CA PRO A 77 -9.94 -5.46 14.07
C PRO A 77 -10.96 -5.66 12.94
N ARG A 78 -10.63 -6.50 11.94
CA ARG A 78 -11.57 -6.81 10.85
C ARG A 78 -12.81 -7.52 11.38
N HIS A 79 -12.65 -8.48 12.30
CA HIS A 79 -13.78 -9.21 12.88
C HIS A 79 -14.69 -8.31 13.73
N ARG A 80 -14.16 -7.24 14.32
CA ARG A 80 -14.97 -6.24 15.03
C ARG A 80 -15.76 -5.36 14.07
N MET A 81 -15.14 -4.93 12.97
CA MET A 81 -15.82 -4.10 11.96
C MET A 81 -16.82 -4.91 11.12
N PHE A 82 -16.49 -6.16 10.84
CA PHE A 82 -17.28 -7.06 10.01
C PHE A 82 -17.50 -8.41 10.73
N PRO A 83 -18.42 -8.46 11.72
CA PRO A 83 -18.62 -9.67 12.54
C PRO A 83 -18.97 -10.92 11.71
N LYS A 84 -19.66 -10.74 10.58
CA LYS A 84 -20.01 -11.83 9.66
C LYS A 84 -18.79 -12.50 8.99
N LEU A 85 -17.63 -11.84 9.00
CA LEU A 85 -16.38 -12.39 8.46
C LEU A 85 -15.56 -13.16 9.50
N LYS A 86 -16.04 -13.24 10.74
CA LYS A 86 -15.41 -14.07 11.77
C LYS A 86 -15.76 -15.53 11.54
N PRO A 87 -14.77 -16.45 11.49
CA PRO A 87 -15.07 -17.87 11.39
C PRO A 87 -15.86 -18.33 12.62
N THR A 88 -16.94 -19.05 12.38
CA THR A 88 -17.85 -19.56 13.44
C THR A 88 -17.64 -21.02 13.75
N THR A 89 -16.90 -21.74 12.92
CA THR A 89 -16.64 -23.18 13.06
C THR A 89 -15.16 -23.47 12.94
N ASN A 90 -14.71 -24.54 13.57
CA ASN A 90 -13.33 -25.01 13.51
C ASN A 90 -13.13 -26.13 12.48
N THR A 91 -14.07 -26.35 11.57
CA THR A 91 -13.91 -27.36 10.53
C THR A 91 -12.97 -26.86 9.42
N THR A 92 -12.10 -27.74 8.95
CA THR A 92 -11.14 -27.42 7.87
C THR A 92 -11.85 -26.91 6.62
N VAL A 93 -12.98 -27.52 6.24
CA VAL A 93 -13.76 -27.14 5.05
C VAL A 93 -14.31 -25.72 5.20
N ALA A 94 -14.95 -25.40 6.33
CA ALA A 94 -15.48 -24.06 6.58
C ALA A 94 -14.38 -23.01 6.59
N ASN A 95 -13.22 -23.30 7.17
CA ASN A 95 -12.06 -22.42 7.19
C ASN A 95 -11.48 -22.18 5.80
N GLN A 96 -11.49 -23.20 4.93
CA GLN A 96 -11.06 -23.03 3.53
C GLN A 96 -12.02 -22.12 2.75
N TYR A 97 -13.32 -22.30 2.87
CA TYR A 97 -14.31 -21.42 2.23
C TYR A 97 -14.18 -19.99 2.72
N TRP A 98 -14.09 -19.80 4.01
CA TRP A 98 -13.91 -18.49 4.62
C TRP A 98 -12.59 -17.82 4.18
N GLY A 99 -11.50 -18.57 4.15
CA GLY A 99 -10.20 -18.11 3.69
C GLY A 99 -10.23 -17.65 2.22
N ARG A 100 -10.88 -18.43 1.35
CA ARG A 100 -11.09 -18.04 -0.06
C ARG A 100 -11.93 -16.78 -0.17
N TYR A 101 -13.01 -16.68 0.58
CA TYR A 101 -13.85 -15.48 0.58
C TYR A 101 -13.05 -14.24 0.98
N VAL A 102 -12.27 -14.33 2.05
CA VAL A 102 -11.42 -13.22 2.51
C VAL A 102 -10.38 -12.86 1.45
N ASN A 103 -9.69 -13.83 0.88
CA ASN A 103 -8.65 -13.58 -0.12
C ASN A 103 -9.21 -13.03 -1.44
N ASN A 104 -10.45 -13.37 -1.80
CA ASN A 104 -11.07 -12.88 -3.02
C ASN A 104 -11.66 -11.46 -2.88
N ASN A 105 -11.94 -11.02 -1.65
CA ASN A 105 -12.61 -9.74 -1.40
C ASN A 105 -11.73 -8.70 -0.70
N PHE A 106 -10.59 -9.10 -0.17
CA PHE A 106 -9.69 -8.21 0.57
C PHE A 106 -8.25 -8.40 0.12
N ALA A 107 -7.56 -7.30 0.02
CA ALA A 107 -6.10 -7.26 -0.12
C ALA A 107 -5.52 -6.28 0.89
N VAL A 108 -4.27 -6.46 1.22
CA VAL A 108 -3.54 -5.60 2.16
C VAL A 108 -2.36 -4.97 1.45
N ILE A 109 -2.22 -3.67 1.57
CA ILE A 109 -0.98 -3.00 1.22
C ILE A 109 0.05 -3.41 2.27
N SER A 110 0.90 -4.36 1.90
CA SER A 110 1.94 -4.88 2.77
C SER A 110 3.11 -3.91 2.87
N ARG A 111 3.48 -3.32 1.76
CA ARG A 111 4.59 -2.38 1.66
C ARG A 111 4.34 -1.35 0.59
N SER A 112 4.85 -0.16 0.82
CA SER A 112 4.87 0.93 -0.14
C SER A 112 6.21 1.63 -0.01
N VAL A 113 6.91 1.80 -1.10
CA VAL A 113 8.19 2.50 -1.14
C VAL A 113 8.17 3.51 -2.28
N VAL A 114 8.72 4.69 -2.00
CA VAL A 114 8.90 5.77 -2.98
C VAL A 114 10.37 6.14 -3.00
N ASP A 115 10.92 6.32 -4.20
CA ASP A 115 12.27 6.83 -4.40
C ASP A 115 12.46 8.14 -3.61
N THR A 116 13.61 8.25 -2.94
CA THR A 116 13.91 9.36 -2.03
C THR A 116 13.72 10.73 -2.66
N GLN A 117 14.02 10.87 -3.95
CA GLN A 117 13.90 12.13 -4.69
C GLN A 117 12.45 12.59 -4.87
N TYR A 118 11.49 11.68 -4.76
CA TYR A 118 10.06 11.94 -4.99
C TYR A 118 9.23 11.90 -3.71
N ARG A 119 9.88 11.85 -2.54
CA ARG A 119 9.17 11.85 -1.25
C ARG A 119 8.65 13.25 -0.88
N GLY A 120 7.56 13.28 -0.14
CA GLY A 120 7.01 14.51 0.42
C GLY A 120 6.16 15.35 -0.54
N VAL A 121 5.93 14.89 -1.77
CA VAL A 121 5.19 15.63 -2.80
C VAL A 121 3.89 14.94 -3.25
N GLY A 122 3.42 13.95 -2.49
CA GLY A 122 2.14 13.29 -2.75
C GLY A 122 2.22 12.02 -3.61
N VAL A 123 3.41 11.60 -4.04
CA VAL A 123 3.59 10.39 -4.87
C VAL A 123 3.02 9.14 -4.20
N SER A 124 3.31 8.92 -2.92
CA SER A 124 2.80 7.75 -2.19
C SER A 124 1.27 7.72 -2.14
N TYR A 125 0.66 8.86 -1.85
CA TYR A 125 -0.80 8.98 -1.83
C TYR A 125 -1.41 8.69 -3.21
N ARG A 126 -0.88 9.30 -4.26
CA ARG A 126 -1.34 9.09 -5.63
C ARG A 126 -1.17 7.63 -6.07
N MET A 127 0.00 7.05 -5.80
CA MET A 127 0.33 5.67 -6.12
C MET A 127 -0.65 4.68 -5.49
N ILE A 128 -0.95 4.84 -4.20
CA ILE A 128 -1.87 3.95 -3.48
C ILE A 128 -3.30 4.07 -4.01
N ASN A 129 -3.72 5.24 -4.46
CA ASN A 129 -5.06 5.43 -5.02
C ASN A 129 -5.21 4.91 -6.46
N LEU A 130 -4.12 4.61 -7.15
CA LEU A 130 -4.12 4.07 -8.51
C LEU A 130 -4.00 2.53 -8.56
N VAL A 131 -3.65 1.87 -7.44
CA VAL A 131 -3.61 0.41 -7.29
C VAL A 131 -5.02 -0.14 -7.11
#